data_0e469cc62a5cf0344d8d2ec7cb95f9b2
#
_entry.id   0e469cc62a5cf0344d8d2ec7cb95f9b2
#
_cell.length_a   1.000
_cell.length_b   1.000
_cell.length_c   1.000
_cell.angle_alpha   90.00
_cell.angle_beta   90.00
_cell.angle_gamma   90.00
#
_symmetry.space_group_name_H-M   'P 1'
#
loop_
_entity.id
_entity.type
_entity.pdbx_description
1 polymer ?
#
loop_
_entity_poly.entity_id
_entity_poly.type
_entity_poly.pdbx_seq_one_letter_code
_entity_poly.pdbx_strand_id
1 'polypeptide(L)'
;MKPGVRKLVKFALAVITSLAALVVCVSCGPYPLQPYQAQPYPPPSAWGLQAPAPMQPWNQGTVHLRDVADRIWHLTNDVRRQYGLPPVGQEGALSMVSQTYCDDMLRRRFFSHTNPEGLTAKERLKPFYSGPIYGWGENIWEGSNLSAADREALARAIMNSWMSSSGHREIILRPEYTHLGVGVAASGREIRATQLFATLQRHQ
;
A
#
# COMPACT_ATOMS: atom_id res chain seq x y z
N MET A 1 -46.16 -27.48 70.26
CA MET A 1 -45.11 -28.50 70.41
C MET A 1 -43.92 -28.11 69.58
N LYS A 2 -42.80 -27.89 70.21
CA LYS A 2 -41.40 -27.68 69.85
C LYS A 2 -41.05 -26.62 68.78
N PRO A 3 -40.13 -25.73 69.13
CA PRO A 3 -39.74 -24.54 68.31
C PRO A 3 -38.57 -24.84 67.38
N GLY A 4 -38.63 -24.21 66.19
CA GLY A 4 -37.56 -24.24 65.15
C GLY A 4 -36.47 -23.28 65.42
N VAL A 5 -35.27 -23.77 65.29
CA VAL A 5 -34.00 -23.09 65.51
C VAL A 5 -33.74 -22.01 64.39
N ARG A 6 -33.64 -20.77 64.77
CA ARG A 6 -33.15 -19.70 63.92
C ARG A 6 -31.63 -19.78 63.76
N LYS A 7 -31.13 -20.16 62.57
CA LYS A 7 -29.73 -20.02 62.23
C LYS A 7 -29.45 -18.58 61.79
N LEU A 8 -28.63 -17.87 62.57
CA LEU A 8 -28.00 -16.61 62.19
C LEU A 8 -26.99 -16.88 61.08
N VAL A 9 -27.24 -16.32 59.92
CA VAL A 9 -26.22 -16.25 58.87
C VAL A 9 -25.49 -14.92 59.06
N LYS A 10 -24.24 -15.01 59.50
CA LYS A 10 -23.31 -13.85 59.57
C LYS A 10 -22.89 -13.50 58.15
N PHE A 11 -23.30 -12.31 57.68
CA PHE A 11 -22.76 -11.74 56.48
C PHE A 11 -21.34 -11.22 56.78
N ALA A 12 -20.34 -11.93 56.26
CA ALA A 12 -18.98 -11.40 56.18
C ALA A 12 -18.92 -10.43 55.01
N LEU A 13 -18.78 -9.14 55.29
CA LEU A 13 -18.48 -8.11 54.31
C LEU A 13 -17.03 -8.28 53.85
N ALA A 14 -16.82 -8.92 52.70
CA ALA A 14 -15.53 -8.89 52.02
C ALA A 14 -15.38 -7.56 51.32
N VAL A 15 -14.55 -6.68 51.85
CA VAL A 15 -14.11 -5.47 51.18
C VAL A 15 -13.14 -5.91 50.09
N ILE A 16 -13.62 -6.00 48.86
CA ILE A 16 -12.78 -6.15 47.69
C ILE A 16 -12.26 -4.77 47.36
N THR A 17 -11.03 -4.45 47.76
CA THR A 17 -10.27 -3.32 47.26
C THR A 17 -9.91 -3.61 45.81
N SER A 18 -10.71 -3.08 44.91
CA SER A 18 -10.43 -3.09 43.48
C SER A 18 -9.24 -2.18 43.22
N LEU A 19 -8.04 -2.76 43.03
CA LEU A 19 -6.93 -2.06 42.38
C LEU A 19 -7.33 -1.79 40.93
N ALA A 20 -7.83 -0.60 40.66
CA ALA A 20 -7.98 -0.13 39.31
C ALA A 20 -6.58 0.00 38.71
N ALA A 21 -6.17 -1.03 37.95
CA ALA A 21 -5.03 -0.91 37.07
C ALA A 21 -5.35 0.19 36.06
N LEU A 22 -4.71 1.35 36.26
CA LEU A 22 -4.72 2.46 35.33
C LEU A 22 -3.99 1.97 34.07
N VAL A 23 -4.75 1.41 33.11
CA VAL A 23 -4.22 1.21 31.76
C VAL A 23 -4.03 2.60 31.17
N VAL A 24 -2.80 3.12 31.28
CA VAL A 24 -2.39 4.30 30.52
C VAL A 24 -2.45 3.88 29.06
N CYS A 25 -3.58 4.16 28.43
CA CYS A 25 -3.69 4.15 26.99
C CYS A 25 -2.72 5.23 26.51
N VAL A 26 -1.50 4.84 26.13
CA VAL A 26 -0.59 5.71 25.41
C VAL A 26 -1.35 6.08 24.15
N SER A 27 -1.92 7.28 24.15
CA SER A 27 -2.60 7.88 23.02
C SER A 27 -1.66 7.75 21.83
N CYS A 28 -2.01 6.89 20.90
CA CYS A 28 -1.53 6.96 19.53
C CYS A 28 -1.98 8.32 18.97
N GLY A 29 -1.19 9.38 19.25
CA GLY A 29 -1.36 10.65 18.56
C GLY A 29 -1.27 10.40 17.06
N PRO A 30 -1.96 11.20 16.24
CA PRO A 30 -1.81 11.11 14.81
C PRO A 30 -0.32 11.24 14.48
N TYR A 31 0.23 10.23 13.79
CA TYR A 31 1.61 10.31 13.29
C TYR A 31 1.74 11.63 12.54
N PRO A 32 2.72 12.51 12.88
CA PRO A 32 2.91 13.74 12.14
C PRO A 32 3.18 13.33 10.69
N LEU A 33 2.28 13.74 9.79
CA LEU A 33 2.47 13.61 8.36
C LEU A 33 3.68 14.50 8.02
N GLN A 34 4.87 13.91 7.98
CA GLN A 34 6.03 14.57 7.41
C GLN A 34 5.68 14.86 5.96
N PRO A 35 5.78 16.11 5.49
CA PRO A 35 5.61 16.38 4.07
C PRO A 35 6.66 15.56 3.32
N TYR A 36 6.18 14.63 2.48
CA TYR A 36 7.04 13.87 1.58
C TYR A 36 7.76 14.86 0.66
N GLN A 37 9.04 15.09 0.94
CA GLN A 37 9.93 15.72 -0.01
C GLN A 37 10.31 14.65 -1.03
N ALA A 38 9.70 14.72 -2.21
CA ALA A 38 10.07 13.87 -3.32
C ALA A 38 11.57 14.08 -3.59
N GLN A 39 12.40 13.15 -3.11
CA GLN A 39 13.80 13.13 -3.51
C GLN A 39 13.83 12.87 -5.02
N PRO A 40 14.57 13.67 -5.80
CA PRO A 40 14.77 13.35 -7.20
C PRO A 40 15.40 11.98 -7.29
N TYR A 41 14.75 11.06 -8.02
CA TYR A 41 15.27 9.72 -8.23
C TYR A 41 16.68 9.83 -8.83
N PRO A 42 17.71 9.21 -8.21
CA PRO A 42 19.03 9.18 -8.80
C PRO A 42 18.96 8.47 -10.16
N PRO A 43 19.72 8.91 -11.15
CA PRO A 43 19.73 8.28 -12.46
C PRO A 43 20.17 6.81 -12.33
N PRO A 44 19.73 5.91 -13.21
CA PRO A 44 20.08 4.48 -13.17
C PRO A 44 21.57 4.21 -13.07
N SER A 45 22.41 5.07 -13.64
CA SER A 45 23.87 5.01 -13.55
C SER A 45 24.43 5.13 -12.11
N ALA A 46 23.68 5.78 -11.21
CA ALA A 46 24.09 5.89 -9.79
C ALA A 46 24.04 4.56 -9.04
N TRP A 47 23.42 3.52 -9.63
CA TRP A 47 23.25 2.20 -9.04
C TRP A 47 24.21 1.14 -9.61
N GLY A 48 25.19 1.55 -10.44
CA GLY A 48 26.09 0.62 -11.12
C GLY A 48 25.41 -0.28 -12.16
N LEU A 49 24.14 0.00 -12.47
CA LEU A 49 23.42 -0.69 -13.53
C LEU A 49 23.87 -0.08 -14.87
N GLN A 50 24.26 -0.93 -15.84
CA GLN A 50 24.33 -0.47 -17.21
C GLN A 50 22.97 0.14 -17.54
N ALA A 51 22.97 1.41 -17.93
CA ALA A 51 21.75 2.08 -18.36
C ALA A 51 21.05 1.14 -19.36
N PRO A 52 19.76 0.80 -19.13
CA PRO A 52 19.03 0.13 -20.18
C PRO A 52 19.24 0.95 -21.45
N ALA A 53 19.39 0.26 -22.59
CA ALA A 53 19.62 0.90 -23.89
C ALA A 53 18.79 2.19 -23.97
N PRO A 54 19.34 3.32 -24.47
CA PRO A 54 18.76 4.65 -24.32
C PRO A 54 17.26 4.55 -24.59
N MET A 55 16.49 4.74 -23.53
CA MET A 55 15.03 4.66 -23.62
C MET A 55 14.65 5.65 -24.70
N GLN A 56 14.06 5.14 -25.80
CA GLN A 56 13.50 5.99 -26.85
C GLN A 56 12.76 7.14 -26.18
N PRO A 57 12.89 8.38 -26.67
CA PRO A 57 12.33 9.56 -26.00
C PRO A 57 10.89 9.23 -25.63
N TRP A 58 10.57 9.40 -24.34
CA TRP A 58 9.27 9.16 -23.71
C TRP A 58 8.19 9.58 -24.69
N ASN A 59 7.34 8.65 -25.07
CA ASN A 59 6.29 8.91 -26.04
C ASN A 59 5.62 10.25 -25.67
N GLN A 60 5.63 11.23 -26.57
CA GLN A 60 5.22 12.63 -26.32
C GLN A 60 3.75 12.79 -25.87
N GLY A 61 3.23 11.86 -25.11
CA GLY A 61 1.84 11.82 -24.66
C GLY A 61 1.61 11.12 -23.33
N THR A 62 2.66 10.53 -22.72
CA THR A 62 2.48 9.88 -21.39
C THR A 62 2.67 10.92 -20.29
N VAL A 63 1.67 11.03 -19.41
CA VAL A 63 1.66 11.92 -18.24
C VAL A 63 1.69 11.06 -16.99
N HIS A 64 2.65 11.32 -16.11
CA HIS A 64 2.70 10.69 -14.80
C HIS A 64 1.73 11.40 -13.83
N LEU A 65 0.89 10.63 -13.20
CA LEU A 65 -0.13 11.10 -12.26
C LEU A 65 0.33 10.80 -10.82
N ARG A 66 1.42 11.44 -10.40
CA ARG A 66 2.06 11.20 -9.08
C ARG A 66 1.13 11.50 -7.91
N ASP A 67 0.40 12.59 -7.99
CA ASP A 67 -0.60 12.99 -7.01
C ASP A 67 -1.74 11.96 -6.85
N VAL A 68 -2.14 11.31 -7.97
CA VAL A 68 -3.08 10.18 -7.92
C VAL A 68 -2.43 8.96 -7.26
N ALA A 69 -1.17 8.67 -7.57
CA ALA A 69 -0.43 7.57 -6.94
C ALA A 69 -0.28 7.77 -5.43
N ASP A 70 0.09 8.98 -4.99
CA ASP A 70 0.17 9.34 -3.57
C ASP A 70 -1.19 9.21 -2.89
N ARG A 71 -2.26 9.66 -3.55
CA ARG A 71 -3.62 9.53 -3.02
C ARG A 71 -4.04 8.07 -2.88
N ILE A 72 -3.71 7.21 -3.84
CA ILE A 72 -3.94 5.77 -3.76
C ILE A 72 -3.20 5.15 -2.58
N TRP A 73 -1.95 5.54 -2.32
CA TRP A 73 -1.21 5.08 -1.15
C TRP A 73 -1.92 5.45 0.16
N HIS A 74 -2.40 6.69 0.28
CA HIS A 74 -3.18 7.12 1.45
C HIS A 74 -4.48 6.31 1.60
N LEU A 75 -5.27 6.16 0.52
CA LEU A 75 -6.50 5.39 0.53
C LEU A 75 -6.26 3.92 0.88
N THR A 76 -5.16 3.34 0.42
CA THR A 76 -4.75 1.98 0.79
C THR A 76 -4.54 1.87 2.30
N ASN A 77 -3.83 2.82 2.91
CA ASN A 77 -3.58 2.82 4.34
C ASN A 77 -4.86 3.15 5.15
N ASP A 78 -5.78 3.96 4.62
CA ASP A 78 -7.10 4.17 5.21
C ASP A 78 -7.90 2.87 5.28
N VAL A 79 -7.94 2.13 4.17
CA VAL A 79 -8.60 0.81 4.11
C VAL A 79 -7.93 -0.16 5.08
N ARG A 80 -6.61 -0.27 5.08
CA ARG A 80 -5.90 -1.18 5.99
C ARG A 80 -6.21 -0.86 7.46
N ARG A 81 -6.24 0.42 7.86
CA ARG A 81 -6.63 0.83 9.22
C ARG A 81 -8.07 0.43 9.56
N GLN A 82 -9.02 0.57 8.62
CA GLN A 82 -10.41 0.14 8.80
C GLN A 82 -10.54 -1.35 9.09
N TYR A 83 -9.62 -2.16 8.55
CA TYR A 83 -9.54 -3.60 8.79
C TYR A 83 -8.60 -3.99 9.95
N GLY A 84 -8.16 -3.02 10.76
CA GLY A 84 -7.28 -3.28 11.92
C GLY A 84 -5.85 -3.68 11.56
N LEU A 85 -5.42 -3.41 10.32
CA LEU A 85 -4.09 -3.79 9.84
C LEU A 85 -3.10 -2.62 9.99
N PRO A 86 -1.82 -2.90 10.23
CA PRO A 86 -0.79 -1.87 10.25
C PRO A 86 -0.67 -1.21 8.86
N PRO A 87 -0.37 0.10 8.83
CA PRO A 87 -0.11 0.79 7.57
C PRO A 87 1.16 0.26 6.91
N VAL A 88 1.20 0.34 5.59
CA VAL A 88 2.39 0.05 4.78
C VAL A 88 3.17 1.34 4.52
N GLY A 89 4.51 1.27 4.66
CA GLY A 89 5.40 2.36 4.31
C GLY A 89 5.51 2.54 2.79
N GLN A 90 5.92 3.74 2.35
CA GLN A 90 6.33 3.93 0.96
C GLN A 90 7.75 3.41 0.77
N GLU A 91 8.01 2.81 -0.40
CA GLU A 91 9.35 2.40 -0.82
C GLU A 91 9.62 2.90 -2.24
N GLY A 92 10.73 3.64 -2.39
CA GLY A 92 11.08 4.30 -3.65
C GLY A 92 11.29 3.33 -4.81
N ALA A 93 11.95 2.21 -4.56
CA ALA A 93 12.16 1.19 -5.58
C ALA A 93 10.84 0.57 -6.05
N LEU A 94 9.91 0.30 -5.13
CA LEU A 94 8.57 -0.21 -5.47
C LEU A 94 7.80 0.80 -6.31
N SER A 95 7.85 2.09 -5.93
CA SER A 95 7.17 3.17 -6.65
C SER A 95 7.74 3.35 -8.06
N MET A 96 9.08 3.29 -8.20
CA MET A 96 9.75 3.36 -9.50
C MET A 96 9.34 2.21 -10.42
N VAL A 97 9.36 0.98 -9.91
CA VAL A 97 8.98 -0.21 -10.68
C VAL A 97 7.51 -0.13 -11.09
N SER A 98 6.62 0.28 -10.18
CA SER A 98 5.20 0.46 -10.47
C SER A 98 4.96 1.52 -11.55
N GLN A 99 5.64 2.67 -11.46
CA GLN A 99 5.51 3.73 -12.45
C GLN A 99 6.04 3.30 -13.83
N THR A 100 7.25 2.73 -13.86
CA THR A 100 7.85 2.22 -15.11
C THR A 100 6.98 1.16 -15.76
N TYR A 101 6.31 0.33 -14.96
CA TYR A 101 5.42 -0.69 -15.48
C TYR A 101 4.14 -0.13 -16.09
N CYS A 102 3.56 0.91 -15.49
CA CYS A 102 2.44 1.62 -16.11
C CYS A 102 2.83 2.22 -17.48
N ASP A 103 4.01 2.83 -17.56
CA ASP A 103 4.53 3.38 -18.81
C ASP A 103 4.75 2.28 -19.86
N ASP A 104 5.26 1.13 -19.45
CA ASP A 104 5.52 0.02 -20.35
C ASP A 104 4.22 -0.58 -20.89
N MET A 105 3.21 -0.78 -20.04
CA MET A 105 1.88 -1.25 -20.44
C MET A 105 1.24 -0.29 -21.46
N LEU A 106 1.32 1.03 -21.24
CA LEU A 106 0.81 2.04 -22.18
C LEU A 106 1.58 2.04 -23.50
N ARG A 107 2.92 2.08 -23.42
CA ARG A 107 3.79 2.18 -24.59
C ARG A 107 3.69 0.98 -25.50
N ARG A 108 3.68 -0.23 -24.93
CA ARG A 108 3.66 -1.50 -25.68
C ARG A 108 2.25 -2.08 -25.85
N ARG A 109 1.22 -1.38 -25.35
CA ARG A 109 -0.20 -1.73 -25.50
C ARG A 109 -0.52 -3.14 -25.00
N PHE A 110 -0.10 -3.47 -23.78
CA PHE A 110 -0.50 -4.70 -23.12
C PHE A 110 -1.07 -4.42 -21.73
N PHE A 111 -1.76 -5.40 -21.15
CA PHE A 111 -2.26 -5.38 -19.79
C PHE A 111 -2.12 -6.78 -19.19
N SER A 112 -1.12 -6.96 -18.33
CA SER A 112 -0.77 -8.26 -17.73
C SER A 112 0.10 -8.04 -16.50
N HIS A 113 0.16 -9.02 -15.59
CA HIS A 113 1.12 -9.07 -14.48
C HIS A 113 2.55 -9.45 -14.91
N THR A 114 2.67 -10.01 -16.09
CA THR A 114 3.95 -10.41 -16.69
C THR A 114 4.17 -9.60 -17.96
N ASN A 115 5.34 -8.98 -18.06
CA ASN A 115 5.68 -8.21 -19.25
C ASN A 115 5.97 -9.11 -20.47
N PRO A 116 6.06 -8.57 -21.69
CA PRO A 116 6.36 -9.37 -22.89
C PRO A 116 7.65 -10.20 -22.84
N GLU A 117 8.61 -9.82 -21.98
CA GLU A 117 9.85 -10.58 -21.74
C GLU A 117 9.69 -11.71 -20.69
N GLY A 118 8.47 -11.90 -20.17
CA GLY A 118 8.20 -12.94 -19.16
C GLY A 118 8.56 -12.53 -17.72
N LEU A 119 8.86 -11.25 -17.46
CA LEU A 119 9.24 -10.79 -16.12
C LEU A 119 8.01 -10.45 -15.27
N THR A 120 7.91 -11.06 -14.10
CA THR A 120 6.92 -10.73 -13.06
C THR A 120 7.35 -9.48 -12.28
N ALA A 121 6.49 -8.98 -11.41
CA ALA A 121 6.80 -7.83 -10.55
C ALA A 121 8.10 -8.04 -9.73
N LYS A 122 8.32 -9.27 -9.24
CA LYS A 122 9.53 -9.61 -8.47
C LYS A 122 10.80 -9.49 -9.33
N GLU A 123 10.76 -10.01 -10.55
CA GLU A 123 11.91 -9.91 -11.47
C GLU A 123 12.16 -8.45 -11.87
N ARG A 124 11.11 -7.67 -12.08
CA ARG A 124 11.23 -6.23 -12.39
C ARG A 124 11.78 -5.42 -11.21
N LEU A 125 11.56 -5.88 -9.97
CA LEU A 125 12.04 -5.20 -8.76
C LEU A 125 13.53 -5.47 -8.48
N LYS A 126 14.03 -6.65 -8.78
CA LYS A 126 15.41 -7.07 -8.45
C LYS A 126 16.51 -6.06 -8.83
N PRO A 127 16.49 -5.40 -10.00
CA PRO A 127 17.52 -4.42 -10.36
C PRO A 127 17.52 -3.17 -9.50
N PHE A 128 16.42 -2.87 -8.80
CA PHE A 128 16.21 -1.62 -8.06
C PHE A 128 16.22 -1.81 -6.55
N TYR A 129 16.18 -3.05 -6.08
CA TYR A 129 16.17 -3.39 -4.66
C TYR A 129 17.06 -4.58 -4.37
N SER A 130 18.15 -4.32 -3.65
CA SER A 130 19.18 -5.35 -3.33
C SER A 130 18.92 -6.09 -2.01
N GLY A 131 17.97 -5.61 -1.20
CA GLY A 131 17.63 -6.23 0.09
C GLY A 131 16.78 -7.51 -0.08
N PRO A 132 16.58 -8.26 1.01
CA PRO A 132 15.72 -9.44 0.99
C PRO A 132 14.25 -9.05 0.81
N ILE A 133 13.55 -9.78 -0.09
CA ILE A 133 12.13 -9.67 -0.34
C ILE A 133 11.47 -10.97 0.13
N TYR A 134 10.75 -10.91 1.26
CA TYR A 134 10.13 -12.09 1.88
C TYR A 134 8.75 -12.43 1.30
N GLY A 135 8.10 -11.45 0.69
CA GLY A 135 6.82 -11.60 0.02
C GLY A 135 6.54 -10.42 -0.88
N TRP A 136 5.70 -10.62 -1.89
CA TRP A 136 5.26 -9.56 -2.80
C TRP A 136 3.87 -9.85 -3.34
N GLY A 137 3.21 -8.80 -3.83
CA GLY A 137 1.92 -8.88 -4.51
C GLY A 137 1.70 -7.64 -5.36
N GLU A 138 1.02 -7.80 -6.47
CA GLU A 138 0.79 -6.73 -7.43
C GLU A 138 -0.69 -6.63 -7.77
N ASN A 139 -1.22 -5.41 -7.71
CA ASN A 139 -2.51 -5.05 -8.30
C ASN A 139 -2.25 -4.17 -9.51
N ILE A 140 -2.88 -4.49 -10.64
CA ILE A 140 -2.87 -3.64 -11.83
C ILE A 140 -4.30 -3.20 -12.17
N TRP A 141 -4.42 -2.05 -12.81
CA TRP A 141 -5.70 -1.49 -13.23
C TRP A 141 -5.54 -0.78 -14.56
N GLU A 142 -6.56 -0.90 -15.41
CA GLU A 142 -6.68 -0.14 -16.65
C GLU A 142 -8.03 0.56 -16.74
N GLY A 143 -8.03 1.73 -17.32
CA GLY A 143 -9.22 2.49 -17.61
C GLY A 143 -9.07 3.35 -18.85
N SER A 144 -10.19 3.73 -19.42
CA SER A 144 -10.23 4.62 -20.58
C SER A 144 -11.36 5.63 -20.43
N ASN A 145 -11.19 6.79 -21.11
CA ASN A 145 -12.18 7.87 -21.14
C ASN A 145 -12.51 8.48 -19.75
N LEU A 146 -11.65 8.28 -18.74
CA LEU A 146 -11.77 8.92 -17.45
C LEU A 146 -11.03 10.27 -17.46
N SER A 147 -11.61 11.24 -16.76
CA SER A 147 -10.92 12.52 -16.59
C SER A 147 -9.75 12.38 -15.63
N ALA A 148 -8.53 12.57 -16.15
CA ALA A 148 -7.36 12.70 -15.31
C ALA A 148 -7.28 14.08 -14.60
N ALA A 149 -8.21 14.99 -14.87
CA ALA A 149 -8.26 16.30 -14.23
C ALA A 149 -8.80 16.22 -12.78
N ASP A 150 -9.75 15.33 -12.51
CA ASP A 150 -10.22 15.05 -11.15
C ASP A 150 -9.41 13.90 -10.53
N ARG A 151 -8.31 14.30 -9.89
CA ARG A 151 -7.32 13.37 -9.30
C ARG A 151 -7.89 12.57 -8.14
N GLU A 152 -8.72 13.19 -7.33
CA GLU A 152 -9.37 12.54 -6.18
C GLU A 152 -10.38 11.49 -6.66
N ALA A 153 -11.25 11.85 -7.60
CA ALA A 153 -12.23 10.92 -8.15
C ALA A 153 -11.55 9.74 -8.85
N LEU A 154 -10.47 9.99 -9.59
CA LEU A 154 -9.70 8.94 -10.26
C LEU A 154 -9.07 7.97 -9.25
N ALA A 155 -8.40 8.48 -8.22
CA ALA A 155 -7.80 7.66 -7.18
C ALA A 155 -8.83 6.77 -6.47
N ARG A 156 -10.01 7.35 -6.13
CA ARG A 156 -11.11 6.60 -5.52
C ARG A 156 -11.69 5.54 -6.46
N ALA A 157 -11.85 5.85 -7.75
CA ALA A 157 -12.36 4.90 -8.73
C ALA A 157 -11.43 3.67 -8.85
N ILE A 158 -10.12 3.90 -8.91
CA ILE A 158 -9.12 2.84 -8.95
C ILE A 158 -9.19 1.99 -7.67
N MET A 159 -9.17 2.62 -6.50
CA MET A 159 -9.25 1.91 -5.22
C MET A 159 -10.55 1.11 -5.06
N ASN A 160 -11.70 1.69 -5.43
CA ASN A 160 -12.98 1.01 -5.39
C ASN A 160 -13.01 -0.21 -6.31
N SER A 161 -12.42 -0.10 -7.50
CA SER A 161 -12.30 -1.22 -8.44
C SER A 161 -11.49 -2.36 -7.81
N TRP A 162 -10.32 -2.08 -7.22
CA TRP A 162 -9.51 -3.10 -6.55
C TRP A 162 -10.23 -3.71 -5.34
N MET A 163 -10.88 -2.89 -4.51
CA MET A 163 -11.61 -3.38 -3.34
C MET A 163 -12.86 -4.19 -3.68
N SER A 164 -13.44 -3.99 -4.84
CA SER A 164 -14.58 -4.78 -5.34
C SER A 164 -14.17 -6.16 -5.88
N SER A 165 -12.91 -6.34 -6.25
CA SER A 165 -12.35 -7.62 -6.70
C SER A 165 -11.77 -8.39 -5.51
N SER A 166 -12.21 -9.64 -5.30
CA SER A 166 -11.73 -10.45 -4.17
C SER A 166 -10.21 -10.66 -4.19
N GLY A 167 -9.64 -10.93 -5.36
CA GLY A 167 -8.20 -11.15 -5.50
C GLY A 167 -7.37 -9.89 -5.22
N HIS A 168 -7.77 -8.74 -5.78
CA HIS A 168 -7.07 -7.49 -5.51
C HIS A 168 -7.23 -7.05 -4.05
N ARG A 169 -8.42 -7.20 -3.47
CA ARG A 169 -8.69 -6.89 -2.06
C ARG A 169 -7.84 -7.75 -1.12
N GLU A 170 -7.68 -9.05 -1.41
CA GLU A 170 -6.83 -9.94 -0.63
C GLU A 170 -5.39 -9.42 -0.58
N ILE A 171 -4.84 -8.96 -1.70
CA ILE A 171 -3.50 -8.36 -1.74
C ILE A 171 -3.44 -7.10 -0.86
N ILE A 172 -4.42 -6.19 -0.96
CA ILE A 172 -4.45 -4.96 -0.16
C ILE A 172 -4.51 -5.27 1.35
N LEU A 173 -5.25 -6.31 1.74
CA LEU A 173 -5.50 -6.66 3.13
C LEU A 173 -4.51 -7.70 3.69
N ARG A 174 -3.49 -8.10 2.95
CA ARG A 174 -2.50 -9.05 3.45
C ARG A 174 -1.67 -8.44 4.58
N PRO A 175 -1.68 -9.03 5.79
CA PRO A 175 -1.05 -8.43 6.97
C PRO A 175 0.48 -8.39 6.89
N GLU A 176 1.10 -9.32 6.15
CA GLU A 176 2.55 -9.47 6.08
C GLU A 176 3.23 -8.36 5.27
N TYR A 177 2.49 -7.63 4.43
CA TYR A 177 3.10 -6.56 3.66
C TYR A 177 3.46 -5.37 4.55
N THR A 178 4.69 -4.90 4.36
CA THR A 178 5.28 -3.79 5.12
C THR A 178 5.45 -2.53 4.30
N HIS A 179 5.57 -2.66 2.97
CA HIS A 179 5.83 -1.55 2.06
C HIS A 179 4.95 -1.63 0.80
N LEU A 180 4.75 -0.47 0.20
CA LEU A 180 3.95 -0.29 -1.01
C LEU A 180 4.61 0.76 -1.92
N GLY A 181 4.66 0.47 -3.20
CA GLY A 181 4.88 1.45 -4.25
C GLY A 181 3.67 1.54 -5.17
N VAL A 182 3.35 2.74 -5.61
CA VAL A 182 2.24 3.00 -6.53
C VAL A 182 2.75 3.77 -7.74
N GLY A 183 2.30 3.36 -8.92
CA GLY A 183 2.51 4.09 -10.16
C GLY A 183 1.18 4.35 -10.86
N VAL A 184 1.04 5.51 -11.48
CA VAL A 184 -0.12 5.85 -12.32
C VAL A 184 0.36 6.66 -13.52
N ALA A 185 -0.03 6.23 -14.72
CA ALA A 185 0.31 6.91 -15.96
C ALA A 185 -0.90 6.99 -16.90
N ALA A 186 -0.95 8.04 -17.70
CA ALA A 186 -1.96 8.25 -18.73
C ALA A 186 -1.31 8.54 -20.08
N SER A 187 -1.90 8.03 -21.16
CA SER A 187 -1.54 8.34 -22.54
C SER A 187 -2.81 8.48 -23.38
N GLY A 188 -3.08 9.68 -23.84
CA GLY A 188 -4.35 10.01 -24.48
C GLY A 188 -5.53 9.76 -23.56
N ARG A 189 -6.39 8.80 -23.91
CA ARG A 189 -7.54 8.42 -23.08
C ARG A 189 -7.31 7.20 -22.20
N GLU A 190 -6.16 6.55 -22.32
CA GLU A 190 -5.84 5.35 -21.57
C GLU A 190 -5.10 5.69 -20.28
N ILE A 191 -5.44 4.99 -19.20
CA ILE A 191 -4.79 5.13 -17.89
C ILE A 191 -4.41 3.74 -17.41
N ARG A 192 -3.22 3.64 -16.81
CA ARG A 192 -2.74 2.44 -16.11
C ARG A 192 -2.36 2.81 -14.67
N ALA A 193 -2.68 1.92 -13.76
CA ALA A 193 -2.25 2.03 -12.37
C ALA A 193 -1.70 0.69 -11.88
N THR A 194 -0.68 0.76 -11.03
CA THR A 194 -0.05 -0.41 -10.42
C THR A 194 0.18 -0.14 -8.93
N GLN A 195 -0.19 -1.09 -8.09
CA GLN A 195 0.25 -1.20 -6.70
C GLN A 195 1.20 -2.39 -6.60
N LEU A 196 2.41 -2.17 -6.11
CA LEU A 196 3.36 -3.23 -5.80
C LEU A 196 3.62 -3.25 -4.30
N PHE A 197 3.13 -4.29 -3.64
CA PHE A 197 3.35 -4.56 -2.24
C PHE A 197 4.57 -5.44 -2.03
N ALA A 198 5.28 -5.23 -0.92
CA ALA A 198 6.36 -6.13 -0.52
C ALA A 198 6.47 -6.25 1.01
N THR A 199 6.91 -7.43 1.45
CA THR A 199 7.43 -7.65 2.79
C THR A 199 8.94 -7.47 2.73
N LEU A 200 9.41 -6.32 3.18
CA LEU A 200 10.82 -5.95 3.22
C LEU A 200 11.32 -5.98 4.67
N GLN A 201 12.62 -6.16 4.85
CA GLN A 201 13.22 -6.02 6.17
C GLN A 201 13.03 -4.59 6.66
N ARG A 202 12.47 -4.41 7.86
CA ARG A 202 12.41 -3.08 8.49
C ARG A 202 13.84 -2.71 8.89
N HIS A 203 14.32 -1.58 8.42
CA HIS A 203 15.52 -0.98 8.98
C HIS A 203 15.17 -0.59 10.43
N GLN A 204 15.90 -1.18 11.38
CA GLN A 204 15.80 -0.85 12.80
C GLN A 204 16.45 0.50 13.07
#